data_79c782b4ee0cc7fcdf6741991211bef3
#
_entry.id   79c782b4ee0cc7fcdf6741991211bef3
#
_cell.length_a   1.000
_cell.length_b   1.000
_cell.length_c   1.000
_cell.angle_alpha   90.00
_cell.angle_beta   90.00
_cell.angle_gamma   90.00
#
_symmetry.space_group_name_H-M   'P 1'
#
loop_
_entity.id
_entity.type
_entity.pdbx_description
1 polymer ?
#
loop_
_entity_poly.entity_id
_entity_poly.type
_entity_poly.pdbx_seq_one_letter_code
_entity_poly.pdbx_strand_id
1 'polypeptide(L)'
;MKKIILTFLTFILTFSVSENSIADDHMEVSNLQIQLCNLNDGVTMKEYDAMISEYFEWAKKNDVETYFARQTALYAHNSFIDAGYDFVEFLNTSHINSGKGWDKWLGTKSGQKLNEKWQKLANCKVKMAAIVPNFLNEKALSEDKDRIVSWNWCSLNDGVSYEDLLKEHSKRASSLEENSRGLIAWANVYPRVGMSEAPGDFANLAFFPNIEAAQVYQQDQSDGGWKSYRDYNQNFASCEGDQFMIEKVLSDPNN
;
A
#
# COMPACT_ATOMS: atom_id res chain seq x y z
N MET A 1 71.31 -35.26 -19.74
CA MET A 1 69.96 -34.74 -20.09
C MET A 1 69.34 -34.23 -18.83
N LYS A 2 69.38 -32.89 -18.62
CA LYS A 2 68.77 -32.22 -17.44
C LYS A 2 67.40 -31.78 -17.84
N LYS A 3 66.38 -32.29 -17.12
CA LYS A 3 64.97 -31.81 -17.22
C LYS A 3 64.80 -30.54 -16.42
N ILE A 4 64.50 -29.45 -17.09
CA ILE A 4 64.10 -28.18 -16.45
C ILE A 4 62.59 -28.26 -16.20
N ILE A 5 62.18 -28.24 -14.93
CA ILE A 5 60.80 -28.14 -14.52
C ILE A 5 60.48 -26.65 -14.39
N LEU A 6 59.61 -26.16 -15.29
CA LEU A 6 59.12 -24.79 -15.29
C LEU A 6 57.86 -24.71 -14.41
N THR A 7 58.00 -24.14 -13.20
CA THR A 7 56.88 -23.95 -12.27
C THR A 7 56.16 -22.66 -12.66
N PHE A 8 54.96 -22.80 -13.22
CA PHE A 8 54.07 -21.66 -13.44
C PHE A 8 53.41 -21.25 -12.11
N LEU A 9 53.81 -20.11 -11.60
CA LEU A 9 53.18 -19.48 -10.41
C LEU A 9 51.99 -18.67 -10.90
N THR A 10 50.77 -19.23 -10.76
CA THR A 10 49.53 -18.55 -11.09
C THR A 10 49.18 -17.60 -9.91
N PHE A 11 49.36 -16.32 -10.14
CA PHE A 11 48.96 -15.25 -9.21
C PHE A 11 47.45 -15.03 -9.35
N ILE A 12 46.66 -15.62 -8.47
CA ILE A 12 45.22 -15.35 -8.37
C ILE A 12 45.06 -14.03 -7.62
N LEU A 13 44.83 -12.95 -8.38
CA LEU A 13 44.32 -11.69 -7.79
C LEU A 13 42.86 -11.90 -7.39
N THR A 14 42.63 -12.15 -6.12
CA THR A 14 41.30 -12.03 -5.53
C THR A 14 40.97 -10.55 -5.41
N PHE A 15 40.20 -10.03 -6.36
CA PHE A 15 39.51 -8.78 -6.18
C PHE A 15 38.42 -9.01 -5.11
N SER A 16 38.70 -8.61 -3.88
CA SER A 16 37.68 -8.41 -2.87
C SER A 16 36.88 -7.19 -3.27
N VAL A 17 35.80 -7.38 -4.02
CA VAL A 17 34.74 -6.38 -4.14
C VAL A 17 34.10 -6.34 -2.76
N SER A 18 34.47 -5.36 -1.94
CA SER A 18 33.67 -4.99 -0.79
C SER A 18 32.39 -4.39 -1.35
N GLU A 19 31.36 -5.21 -1.48
CA GLU A 19 30.00 -4.72 -1.53
C GLU A 19 29.76 -3.95 -0.22
N ASN A 20 29.97 -2.64 -0.25
CA ASN A 20 29.30 -1.77 0.69
C ASN A 20 27.82 -1.88 0.35
N SER A 21 27.16 -2.90 0.89
CA SER A 21 25.72 -2.85 1.06
C SER A 21 25.48 -1.67 2.01
N ILE A 22 25.18 -0.52 1.43
CA ILE A 22 24.37 0.47 2.11
C ILE A 22 23.11 -0.34 2.41
N ALA A 23 22.94 -0.75 3.66
CA ALA A 23 21.69 -1.28 4.13
C ALA A 23 20.69 -0.13 3.89
N ASP A 24 19.97 -0.24 2.79
CA ASP A 24 18.86 0.63 2.47
C ASP A 24 17.82 0.29 3.53
N ASP A 25 17.66 1.17 4.50
CA ASP A 25 16.71 1.06 5.62
C ASP A 25 15.27 1.31 5.11
N HIS A 26 15.01 0.89 3.86
CA HIS A 26 13.70 0.96 3.23
C HIS A 26 12.84 -0.19 3.72
N MET A 27 11.71 0.17 4.34
CA MET A 27 10.69 -0.80 4.71
C MET A 27 10.27 -1.63 3.48
N GLU A 28 9.98 -2.91 3.69
CA GLU A 28 9.75 -3.87 2.62
C GLU A 28 8.56 -3.48 1.73
N VAL A 29 8.81 -3.45 0.41
CA VAL A 29 7.78 -3.19 -0.60
C VAL A 29 6.85 -4.39 -0.69
N SER A 30 5.55 -4.18 -0.52
CA SER A 30 4.55 -5.23 -0.66
C SER A 30 3.55 -4.95 -1.78
N ASN A 31 2.77 -5.98 -2.12
CA ASN A 31 1.69 -5.87 -3.09
C ASN A 31 0.41 -5.42 -2.39
N LEU A 32 -0.19 -4.36 -2.91
CA LEU A 32 -1.51 -3.88 -2.52
C LEU A 32 -2.51 -4.20 -3.65
N GLN A 33 -3.37 -5.17 -3.42
CA GLN A 33 -4.53 -5.39 -4.28
C GLN A 33 -5.63 -4.42 -3.87
N ILE A 34 -6.17 -3.69 -4.83
CA ILE A 34 -7.24 -2.71 -4.65
C ILE A 34 -8.46 -3.22 -5.40
N GLN A 35 -9.59 -3.36 -4.72
CA GLN A 35 -10.86 -3.78 -5.29
C GLN A 35 -11.86 -2.63 -5.21
N LEU A 36 -12.22 -2.05 -6.34
CA LEU A 36 -13.21 -0.98 -6.46
C LEU A 36 -14.56 -1.62 -6.71
N CYS A 37 -15.44 -1.65 -5.71
CA CYS A 37 -16.61 -2.50 -5.67
C CYS A 37 -17.94 -1.75 -5.62
N ASN A 38 -18.93 -2.27 -6.37
CA ASN A 38 -20.34 -1.94 -6.24
C ASN A 38 -21.12 -3.21 -5.87
N LEU A 39 -22.04 -3.12 -4.93
CA LEU A 39 -22.99 -4.20 -4.69
C LEU A 39 -23.92 -4.34 -5.90
N ASN A 40 -24.28 -5.56 -6.25
CA ASN A 40 -25.27 -5.82 -7.28
C ASN A 40 -26.67 -5.43 -6.77
N ASP A 41 -27.58 -5.16 -7.69
CA ASP A 41 -28.96 -4.72 -7.38
C ASP A 41 -29.64 -5.66 -6.37
N GLY A 42 -30.13 -5.08 -5.29
CA GLY A 42 -30.84 -5.80 -4.21
C GLY A 42 -29.93 -6.56 -3.23
N VAL A 43 -28.61 -6.53 -3.41
CA VAL A 43 -27.65 -7.13 -2.48
C VAL A 43 -27.37 -6.17 -1.33
N THR A 44 -27.36 -6.69 -0.11
CA THR A 44 -27.00 -5.92 1.09
C THR A 44 -25.54 -6.16 1.49
N MET A 45 -24.92 -5.17 2.16
CA MET A 45 -23.58 -5.33 2.74
C MET A 45 -23.51 -6.53 3.69
N LYS A 46 -24.58 -6.85 4.41
CA LYS A 46 -24.65 -8.02 5.30
C LYS A 46 -24.49 -9.35 4.54
N GLU A 47 -25.07 -9.47 3.36
CA GLU A 47 -24.93 -10.66 2.52
C GLU A 47 -23.51 -10.76 1.95
N TYR A 48 -22.95 -9.61 1.57
CA TYR A 48 -21.56 -9.53 1.11
C TYR A 48 -20.58 -9.91 2.22
N ASP A 49 -20.76 -9.40 3.44
CA ASP A 49 -19.94 -9.73 4.62
C ASP A 49 -19.97 -11.22 4.98
N ALA A 50 -21.12 -11.87 4.80
CA ALA A 50 -21.22 -13.32 4.99
C ALA A 50 -20.33 -14.07 3.98
N MET A 51 -20.25 -13.61 2.73
CA MET A 51 -19.35 -14.19 1.72
C MET A 51 -17.87 -13.89 2.07
N ILE A 52 -17.55 -12.68 2.53
CA ILE A 52 -16.18 -12.33 2.96
C ILE A 52 -15.73 -13.23 4.12
N SER A 53 -16.63 -13.57 5.04
CA SER A 53 -16.31 -14.52 6.11
C SER A 53 -15.97 -15.92 5.55
N GLU A 54 -16.69 -16.38 4.53
CA GLU A 54 -16.36 -17.64 3.82
C GLU A 54 -15.01 -17.55 3.08
N TYR A 55 -14.67 -16.36 2.53
CA TYR A 55 -13.36 -16.11 1.94
C TYR A 55 -12.23 -16.26 2.97
N PHE A 56 -12.38 -15.70 4.18
CA PHE A 56 -11.36 -15.84 5.22
C PHE A 56 -11.16 -17.32 5.63
N GLU A 57 -12.24 -18.08 5.77
CA GLU A 57 -12.14 -19.52 6.02
C GLU A 57 -11.43 -20.27 4.88
N TRP A 58 -11.72 -19.90 3.63
CA TRP A 58 -11.06 -20.47 2.46
C TRP A 58 -9.58 -20.07 2.41
N ALA A 59 -9.25 -18.81 2.65
CA ALA A 59 -7.90 -18.29 2.65
C ALA A 59 -7.02 -19.02 3.67
N LYS A 60 -7.52 -19.18 4.90
CA LYS A 60 -6.86 -19.93 5.96
C LYS A 60 -6.59 -21.39 5.57
N LYS A 61 -7.58 -22.11 5.00
CA LYS A 61 -7.42 -23.50 4.54
C LYS A 61 -6.43 -23.67 3.39
N ASN A 62 -6.13 -22.60 2.69
CA ASN A 62 -5.26 -22.60 1.52
C ASN A 62 -3.92 -21.90 1.75
N ASP A 63 -3.59 -21.49 2.98
CA ASP A 63 -2.36 -20.74 3.32
C ASP A 63 -2.15 -19.51 2.42
N VAL A 64 -3.21 -18.70 2.26
CA VAL A 64 -3.20 -17.46 1.46
C VAL A 64 -3.83 -16.30 2.22
N GLU A 65 -3.70 -16.31 3.54
CA GLU A 65 -4.16 -15.22 4.39
C GLU A 65 -3.41 -13.94 4.06
N THR A 66 -4.15 -12.84 4.07
CA THR A 66 -3.64 -11.50 3.77
C THR A 66 -4.21 -10.51 4.77
N TYR A 67 -3.51 -9.41 4.99
CA TYR A 67 -4.17 -8.25 5.56
C TYR A 67 -5.33 -7.84 4.65
N PHE A 68 -6.49 -7.60 5.24
CA PHE A 68 -7.69 -7.23 4.51
C PHE A 68 -8.42 -6.09 5.22
N ALA A 69 -8.61 -4.99 4.53
CA ALA A 69 -9.34 -3.83 5.02
C ALA A 69 -10.39 -3.36 4.01
N ARG A 70 -11.44 -2.70 4.49
CA ARG A 70 -12.46 -2.04 3.66
C ARG A 70 -12.50 -0.56 3.99
N GLN A 71 -12.58 0.26 2.95
CA GLN A 71 -12.73 1.70 3.07
C GLN A 71 -14.04 2.18 2.45
N THR A 72 -14.67 3.16 3.12
CA THR A 72 -15.83 3.91 2.62
C THR A 72 -15.53 5.41 2.72
N ALA A 73 -16.12 6.20 1.83
CA ALA A 73 -15.87 7.63 1.78
C ALA A 73 -16.37 8.34 3.04
N LEU A 74 -15.53 9.24 3.60
CA LEU A 74 -15.90 10.19 4.65
C LEU A 74 -15.89 11.62 4.10
N TYR A 75 -14.70 12.11 3.72
CA TYR A 75 -14.53 13.39 3.02
C TYR A 75 -13.78 13.11 1.73
N ALA A 76 -14.48 13.15 0.59
CA ALA A 76 -13.92 12.86 -0.71
C ALA A 76 -14.48 13.83 -1.74
N HIS A 77 -13.67 14.22 -2.71
CA HIS A 77 -14.14 15.06 -3.82
C HIS A 77 -14.90 14.22 -4.87
N ASN A 78 -15.59 14.90 -5.76
CA ASN A 78 -16.50 14.29 -6.74
C ASN A 78 -15.84 13.21 -7.60
N SER A 79 -14.55 13.34 -7.95
CA SER A 79 -13.88 12.34 -8.78
C SER A 79 -13.82 10.95 -8.15
N PHE A 80 -13.80 10.85 -6.82
CA PHE A 80 -13.90 9.56 -6.13
C PHE A 80 -15.34 9.05 -6.05
N ILE A 81 -16.31 9.95 -5.82
CA ILE A 81 -17.74 9.63 -5.78
C ILE A 81 -18.26 9.32 -7.19
N ASP A 82 -17.85 10.11 -8.18
CA ASP A 82 -18.22 9.93 -9.59
C ASP A 82 -17.58 8.67 -10.20
N ALA A 83 -16.54 8.11 -9.58
CA ALA A 83 -16.02 6.80 -9.95
C ALA A 83 -17.06 5.68 -9.74
N GLY A 84 -18.14 5.95 -9.01
CA GLY A 84 -19.29 5.06 -8.89
C GLY A 84 -18.99 3.79 -8.10
N TYR A 85 -18.24 3.89 -7.00
CA TYR A 85 -17.96 2.76 -6.09
C TYR A 85 -18.67 2.93 -4.76
N ASP A 86 -19.30 1.84 -4.28
CA ASP A 86 -19.91 1.82 -2.95
C ASP A 86 -18.84 1.71 -1.86
N PHE A 87 -17.78 0.93 -2.12
CA PHE A 87 -16.65 0.72 -1.22
C PHE A 87 -15.39 0.27 -1.96
N VAL A 88 -14.26 0.35 -1.26
CA VAL A 88 -12.97 -0.15 -1.74
C VAL A 88 -12.43 -1.17 -0.75
N GLU A 89 -11.93 -2.30 -1.24
CA GLU A 89 -11.25 -3.29 -0.41
C GLU A 89 -9.76 -3.36 -0.76
N PHE A 90 -8.97 -3.57 0.27
CA PHE A 90 -7.52 -3.65 0.17
C PHE A 90 -7.03 -4.98 0.73
N LEU A 91 -6.23 -5.68 -0.07
CA LEU A 91 -5.51 -6.86 0.37
C LEU A 91 -4.02 -6.58 0.27
N ASN A 92 -3.32 -6.66 1.39
CA ASN A 92 -1.87 -6.45 1.43
C ASN A 92 -1.14 -7.74 1.78
N THR A 93 -0.13 -8.09 0.98
CA THR A 93 0.75 -9.25 1.17
C THR A 93 1.95 -9.13 0.25
N SER A 94 2.90 -10.06 0.31
CA SER A 94 3.98 -10.11 -0.67
C SER A 94 3.45 -10.40 -2.09
N HIS A 95 4.16 -9.95 -3.12
CA HIS A 95 3.82 -10.23 -4.52
C HIS A 95 3.69 -11.74 -4.80
N ILE A 96 4.58 -12.53 -4.20
CA ILE A 96 4.59 -14.00 -4.37
C ILE A 96 3.34 -14.63 -3.74
N ASN A 97 2.96 -14.20 -2.53
CA ASN A 97 1.74 -14.72 -1.88
C ASN A 97 0.47 -14.29 -2.60
N SER A 98 0.43 -13.06 -3.12
CA SER A 98 -0.67 -12.61 -3.97
C SER A 98 -0.84 -13.54 -5.19
N GLY A 99 0.25 -13.84 -5.91
CA GLY A 99 0.24 -14.77 -7.05
C GLY A 99 -0.25 -16.17 -6.66
N LYS A 100 0.28 -16.74 -5.58
CA LYS A 100 -0.18 -18.05 -5.06
C LYS A 100 -1.67 -18.03 -4.68
N GLY A 101 -2.15 -16.94 -4.09
CA GLY A 101 -3.55 -16.75 -3.75
C GLY A 101 -4.44 -16.80 -4.99
N TRP A 102 -4.08 -16.07 -6.03
CA TRP A 102 -4.81 -16.05 -7.30
C TRP A 102 -4.77 -17.40 -8.02
N ASP A 103 -3.63 -18.11 -8.04
CA ASP A 103 -3.54 -19.46 -8.61
C ASP A 103 -4.50 -20.43 -7.90
N LYS A 104 -4.57 -20.38 -6.57
CA LYS A 104 -5.50 -21.22 -5.80
C LYS A 104 -6.97 -20.80 -5.98
N TRP A 105 -7.23 -19.48 -6.04
CA TRP A 105 -8.57 -18.91 -6.25
C TRP A 105 -9.16 -19.35 -7.58
N LEU A 106 -8.40 -19.27 -8.66
CA LEU A 106 -8.85 -19.61 -10.00
C LEU A 106 -8.70 -21.11 -10.33
N GLY A 107 -7.70 -21.78 -9.74
CA GLY A 107 -7.35 -23.16 -10.08
C GLY A 107 -8.07 -24.22 -9.26
N THR A 108 -8.65 -23.89 -8.09
CA THR A 108 -9.33 -24.88 -7.25
C THR A 108 -10.86 -24.81 -7.41
N LYS A 109 -11.54 -25.99 -7.29
CA LYS A 109 -13.02 -26.01 -7.32
C LYS A 109 -13.66 -25.16 -6.22
N SER A 110 -13.04 -25.10 -5.03
CA SER A 110 -13.54 -24.29 -3.91
C SER A 110 -13.36 -22.78 -4.17
N GLY A 111 -12.22 -22.37 -4.72
CA GLY A 111 -11.96 -20.98 -5.11
C GLY A 111 -12.91 -20.52 -6.22
N GLN A 112 -13.07 -21.32 -7.27
CA GLN A 112 -14.00 -21.03 -8.38
C GLN A 112 -15.44 -20.86 -7.88
N LYS A 113 -15.92 -21.76 -7.01
CA LYS A 113 -17.27 -21.65 -6.41
C LYS A 113 -17.43 -20.36 -5.60
N LEU A 114 -16.41 -19.99 -4.83
CA LEU A 114 -16.45 -18.76 -4.03
C LEU A 114 -16.36 -17.50 -4.91
N ASN A 115 -15.57 -17.56 -5.99
CA ASN A 115 -15.49 -16.51 -7.00
C ASN A 115 -16.86 -16.28 -7.70
N GLU A 116 -17.54 -17.36 -8.08
CA GLU A 116 -18.90 -17.27 -8.65
C GLU A 116 -19.89 -16.64 -7.67
N LYS A 117 -19.77 -16.96 -6.37
CA LYS A 117 -20.60 -16.35 -5.32
C LYS A 117 -20.29 -14.87 -5.17
N TRP A 118 -19.02 -14.51 -5.12
CA TRP A 118 -18.57 -13.12 -5.03
C TRP A 118 -19.11 -12.26 -6.18
N GLN A 119 -18.98 -12.74 -7.43
CA GLN A 119 -19.46 -12.04 -8.63
C GLN A 119 -21.00 -11.87 -8.67
N LYS A 120 -21.76 -12.71 -7.96
CA LYS A 120 -23.21 -12.55 -7.82
C LYS A 120 -23.59 -11.48 -6.80
N LEU A 121 -22.70 -11.13 -5.88
CA LEU A 121 -22.95 -10.17 -4.81
C LEU A 121 -22.40 -8.78 -5.14
N ALA A 122 -21.27 -8.70 -5.84
CA ALA A 122 -20.65 -7.42 -6.18
C ALA A 122 -19.96 -7.46 -7.55
N ASN A 123 -19.88 -6.29 -8.17
CA ASN A 123 -19.06 -6.01 -9.33
C ASN A 123 -17.82 -5.24 -8.89
N CYS A 124 -16.67 -5.90 -8.86
CA CYS A 124 -15.42 -5.31 -8.40
C CYS A 124 -14.39 -5.22 -9.52
N LYS A 125 -13.75 -4.05 -9.66
CA LYS A 125 -12.57 -3.89 -10.51
C LYS A 125 -11.33 -4.11 -9.67
N VAL A 126 -10.59 -5.19 -9.97
CA VAL A 126 -9.36 -5.55 -9.25
C VAL A 126 -8.17 -4.89 -9.91
N LYS A 127 -7.36 -4.22 -9.11
CA LYS A 127 -6.15 -3.51 -9.51
C LYS A 127 -5.00 -3.88 -8.57
N MET A 128 -3.76 -3.78 -9.05
CA MET A 128 -2.57 -4.05 -8.24
C MET A 128 -1.68 -2.82 -8.20
N ALA A 129 -1.16 -2.54 -7.02
CA ALA A 129 -0.18 -1.49 -6.75
C ALA A 129 0.98 -2.03 -5.93
N ALA A 130 2.08 -1.32 -5.90
CA ALA A 130 3.10 -1.51 -4.87
C ALA A 130 2.83 -0.51 -3.73
N ILE A 131 2.91 -0.96 -2.48
CA ILE A 131 2.87 -0.08 -1.31
C ILE A 131 4.23 -0.10 -0.62
N VAL A 132 4.71 1.11 -0.30
CA VAL A 132 5.98 1.35 0.37
C VAL A 132 5.68 2.12 1.66
N PRO A 133 5.82 1.50 2.83
CA PRO A 133 5.72 2.21 4.09
C PRO A 133 6.87 3.22 4.23
N ASN A 134 6.59 4.41 4.75
CA ASN A 134 7.60 5.40 5.11
C ASN A 134 7.68 5.59 6.63
N PHE A 135 6.56 5.46 7.32
CA PHE A 135 6.46 5.56 8.78
C PHE A 135 5.39 4.60 9.29
N LEU A 136 5.69 3.81 10.34
CA LEU A 136 4.77 2.90 10.99
C LEU A 136 4.89 3.00 12.52
N ASN A 137 3.79 3.27 13.19
CA ASN A 137 3.63 3.02 14.61
C ASN A 137 2.93 1.66 14.78
N GLU A 138 3.71 0.57 14.81
CA GLU A 138 3.19 -0.80 14.85
C GLU A 138 2.25 -1.04 16.03
N LYS A 139 2.56 -0.47 17.20
CA LYS A 139 1.71 -0.59 18.38
C LYS A 139 0.34 0.01 18.13
N ALA A 140 0.26 1.25 17.65
CA ALA A 140 -1.01 1.92 17.38
C ALA A 140 -1.80 1.21 16.27
N LEU A 141 -1.09 0.68 15.25
CA LEU A 141 -1.71 -0.07 14.16
C LEU A 141 -2.31 -1.41 14.64
N SER A 142 -1.70 -2.07 15.64
CA SER A 142 -2.21 -3.34 16.18
C SER A 142 -3.39 -3.15 17.13
N GLU A 143 -3.46 -2.02 17.82
CA GLU A 143 -4.49 -1.73 18.82
C GLU A 143 -5.83 -1.26 18.20
N ASP A 144 -5.81 -0.72 16.97
CA ASP A 144 -6.99 -0.11 16.36
C ASP A 144 -7.30 -0.74 14.99
N LYS A 145 -8.56 -1.17 14.83
CA LYS A 145 -9.10 -1.78 13.60
C LYS A 145 -10.02 -0.85 12.81
N ASP A 146 -10.45 0.26 13.41
CA ASP A 146 -11.27 1.30 12.77
C ASP A 146 -10.41 2.56 12.64
N ARG A 147 -10.05 2.94 11.41
CA ARG A 147 -9.09 4.01 11.13
C ARG A 147 -9.68 5.07 10.21
N ILE A 148 -9.05 6.22 10.19
CA ILE A 148 -9.23 7.21 9.12
C ILE A 148 -7.99 7.16 8.24
N VAL A 149 -8.19 7.05 6.92
CA VAL A 149 -7.11 7.03 5.94
C VAL A 149 -7.28 8.19 4.98
N SER A 150 -6.25 9.01 4.85
CA SER A 150 -6.17 10.02 3.80
C SER A 150 -5.50 9.44 2.57
N TRP A 151 -6.11 9.65 1.42
CA TRP A 151 -5.53 9.43 0.09
C TRP A 151 -5.26 10.77 -0.56
N ASN A 152 -4.03 10.98 -1.03
CA ASN A 152 -3.64 12.17 -1.76
C ASN A 152 -2.82 11.77 -2.99
N TRP A 153 -3.45 11.83 -4.16
CA TRP A 153 -2.79 11.52 -5.42
C TRP A 153 -1.85 12.64 -5.82
N CYS A 154 -0.67 12.25 -6.29
CA CYS A 154 0.40 13.16 -6.66
C CYS A 154 1.02 12.75 -8.00
N SER A 155 1.41 13.76 -8.79
CA SER A 155 2.22 13.60 -10.00
C SER A 155 3.59 14.22 -9.79
N LEU A 156 4.65 13.51 -10.21
CA LEU A 156 6.02 14.03 -10.14
C LEU A 156 6.16 15.30 -10.94
N ASN A 157 6.90 16.25 -10.42
CA ASN A 157 7.24 17.47 -11.15
C ASN A 157 8.26 17.15 -12.26
N ASP A 158 8.27 17.97 -13.31
CA ASP A 158 9.22 17.80 -14.42
C ASP A 158 10.66 17.73 -13.94
N GLY A 159 11.38 16.70 -14.32
CA GLY A 159 12.78 16.47 -13.99
C GLY A 159 13.05 15.86 -12.61
N VAL A 160 12.03 15.60 -11.81
CA VAL A 160 12.16 14.88 -10.53
C VAL A 160 12.15 13.38 -10.78
N SER A 161 13.14 12.67 -10.26
CA SER A 161 13.18 11.22 -10.31
C SER A 161 12.49 10.58 -9.09
N TYR A 162 12.06 9.32 -9.21
CA TYR A 162 11.59 8.55 -8.05
C TYR A 162 12.65 8.43 -6.95
N GLU A 163 13.93 8.40 -7.32
CA GLU A 163 15.04 8.36 -6.35
C GLU A 163 15.12 9.63 -5.51
N ASP A 164 14.93 10.80 -6.12
CA ASP A 164 14.89 12.08 -5.40
C ASP A 164 13.68 12.17 -4.48
N LEU A 165 12.52 11.69 -4.96
CA LEU A 165 11.30 11.58 -4.16
C LEU A 165 11.50 10.69 -2.93
N LEU A 166 12.09 9.50 -3.10
CA LEU A 166 12.34 8.57 -1.99
C LEU A 166 13.30 9.19 -0.94
N LYS A 167 14.33 9.91 -1.35
CA LYS A 167 15.22 10.64 -0.42
C LYS A 167 14.45 11.69 0.40
N GLU A 168 13.57 12.45 -0.24
CA GLU A 168 12.74 13.43 0.48
C GLU A 168 11.75 12.74 1.42
N HIS A 169 11.14 11.61 1.00
CA HIS A 169 10.24 10.86 1.85
C HIS A 169 10.95 10.29 3.09
N SER A 170 12.14 9.73 2.95
CA SER A 170 12.96 9.25 4.08
C SER A 170 13.27 10.37 5.07
N LYS A 171 13.63 11.56 4.58
CA LYS A 171 13.86 12.74 5.42
C LYS A 171 12.60 13.17 6.19
N ARG A 172 11.42 13.13 5.54
CA ARG A 172 10.14 13.46 6.18
C ARG A 172 9.74 12.41 7.21
N ALA A 173 9.96 11.13 6.89
CA ALA A 173 9.69 10.02 7.81
C ALA A 173 10.45 10.17 9.12
N SER A 174 11.76 10.49 9.08
CA SER A 174 12.58 10.74 10.27
C SER A 174 12.01 11.85 11.17
N SER A 175 11.39 12.90 10.57
CA SER A 175 10.74 13.95 11.36
C SER A 175 9.43 13.49 12.02
N LEU A 176 8.75 12.48 11.47
CA LEU A 176 7.54 11.90 12.04
C LEU A 176 7.84 10.96 13.22
N GLU A 177 9.02 10.34 13.27
CA GLU A 177 9.48 9.57 14.42
C GLU A 177 9.61 10.43 15.68
N GLU A 178 10.02 11.70 15.52
CA GLU A 178 10.10 12.65 16.62
C GLU A 178 8.73 13.23 17.02
N ASN A 179 7.86 13.48 16.03
CA ASN A 179 6.52 14.03 16.23
C ASN A 179 5.59 13.58 15.11
N SER A 180 4.82 12.54 15.38
CA SER A 180 3.90 11.91 14.42
C SER A 180 2.71 12.80 14.00
N ARG A 181 2.44 13.89 14.70
CA ARG A 181 1.33 14.82 14.41
C ARG A 181 -0.04 14.12 14.32
N GLY A 182 -0.24 13.08 15.09
CA GLY A 182 -1.45 12.27 15.08
C GLY A 182 -1.46 11.13 14.05
N LEU A 183 -0.46 11.01 13.19
CA LEU A 183 -0.33 9.86 12.29
C LEU A 183 0.06 8.58 13.06
N ILE A 184 -0.52 7.46 12.63
CA ILE A 184 -0.10 6.12 13.06
C ILE A 184 0.65 5.37 11.96
N ALA A 185 0.49 5.79 10.70
CA ALA A 185 1.30 5.31 9.58
C ALA A 185 1.28 6.31 8.42
N TRP A 186 2.32 6.25 7.60
CA TRP A 186 2.41 6.89 6.29
C TRP A 186 3.03 5.93 5.28
N ALA A 187 2.40 5.80 4.12
CA ALA A 187 2.87 4.96 3.03
C ALA A 187 2.68 5.63 1.67
N ASN A 188 3.41 5.15 0.67
CA ASN A 188 3.17 5.50 -0.73
C ASN A 188 2.62 4.31 -1.50
N VAL A 189 1.65 4.57 -2.36
CA VAL A 189 1.09 3.58 -3.28
C VAL A 189 1.47 3.95 -4.71
N TYR A 190 2.16 3.03 -5.38
CA TYR A 190 2.60 3.19 -6.76
C TYR A 190 1.75 2.30 -7.69
N PRO A 191 1.03 2.90 -8.66
CA PRO A 191 0.22 2.15 -9.62
C PRO A 191 1.01 1.08 -10.37
N ARG A 192 0.40 -0.12 -10.54
CA ARG A 192 0.96 -1.25 -11.26
C ARG A 192 -0.08 -1.82 -12.26
N VAL A 193 -0.40 -3.09 -12.13
CA VAL A 193 -1.27 -3.81 -13.07
C VAL A 193 -2.71 -3.31 -12.98
N GLY A 194 -3.30 -2.98 -14.12
CA GLY A 194 -4.69 -2.51 -14.23
C GLY A 194 -4.93 -1.07 -13.77
N MET A 195 -3.87 -0.27 -13.56
CA MET A 195 -3.94 1.10 -13.04
C MET A 195 -3.45 2.17 -14.03
N SER A 196 -3.58 1.95 -15.33
CA SER A 196 -3.18 2.94 -16.35
C SER A 196 -3.94 4.27 -16.27
N GLU A 197 -5.09 4.28 -15.60
CA GLU A 197 -5.95 5.46 -15.39
C GLU A 197 -5.88 5.96 -13.94
N ALA A 198 -4.76 5.71 -13.24
CA ALA A 198 -4.56 6.26 -11.91
C ALA A 198 -4.50 7.80 -11.98
N PRO A 199 -5.06 8.53 -10.99
CA PRO A 199 -5.08 9.98 -11.01
C PRO A 199 -3.70 10.65 -10.97
N GLY A 200 -2.66 9.92 -10.58
CA GLY A 200 -1.29 10.42 -10.52
C GLY A 200 -0.25 9.29 -10.59
N ASP A 201 1.02 9.66 -10.48
CA ASP A 201 2.14 8.71 -10.51
C ASP A 201 2.23 7.87 -9.23
N PHE A 202 1.74 8.43 -8.12
CA PHE A 202 1.64 7.74 -6.82
C PHE A 202 0.57 8.39 -5.94
N ALA A 203 0.18 7.69 -4.86
CA ALA A 203 -0.64 8.27 -3.81
C ALA A 203 0.11 8.27 -2.48
N ASN A 204 0.01 9.38 -1.73
CA ASN A 204 0.34 9.42 -0.31
C ASN A 204 -0.86 8.89 0.50
N LEU A 205 -0.60 7.92 1.39
CA LEU A 205 -1.56 7.41 2.35
C LEU A 205 -1.13 7.80 3.76
N ALA A 206 -1.98 8.53 4.46
CA ALA A 206 -1.78 8.87 5.87
C ALA A 206 -2.88 8.20 6.71
N PHE A 207 -2.48 7.49 7.77
CA PHE A 207 -3.38 6.73 8.63
C PHE A 207 -3.49 7.41 9.99
N PHE A 208 -4.71 7.52 10.49
CA PHE A 208 -5.04 8.16 11.78
C PHE A 208 -5.92 7.22 12.59
N PRO A 209 -5.79 7.19 13.94
CA PRO A 209 -6.61 6.34 14.79
C PRO A 209 -8.09 6.75 14.79
N ASN A 210 -8.39 8.03 14.53
CA ASN A 210 -9.75 8.57 14.51
C ASN A 210 -9.81 9.91 13.77
N ILE A 211 -11.04 10.45 13.64
CA ILE A 211 -11.29 11.72 12.95
C ILE A 211 -10.62 12.89 13.67
N GLU A 212 -10.58 12.90 15.03
CA GLU A 212 -9.95 13.97 15.80
C GLU A 212 -8.46 14.06 15.46
N ALA A 213 -7.73 12.94 15.44
CA ALA A 213 -6.31 12.91 15.06
C ALA A 213 -6.09 13.40 13.61
N ALA A 214 -6.97 13.02 12.68
CA ALA A 214 -6.93 13.54 11.31
C ALA A 214 -7.14 15.06 11.26
N GLN A 215 -8.01 15.61 12.11
CA GLN A 215 -8.22 17.06 12.19
C GLN A 215 -7.06 17.79 12.89
N VAL A 216 -6.38 17.17 13.85
CA VAL A 216 -5.14 17.70 14.43
C VAL A 216 -4.07 17.84 13.35
N TYR A 217 -3.95 16.86 12.45
CA TYR A 217 -3.04 16.96 11.30
C TYR A 217 -3.43 18.13 10.37
N GLN A 218 -4.72 18.33 10.09
CA GLN A 218 -5.18 19.47 9.28
C GLN A 218 -4.95 20.82 9.99
N GLN A 219 -5.07 20.85 11.32
CA GLN A 219 -4.75 22.04 12.10
C GLN A 219 -3.27 22.40 12.00
N ASP A 220 -2.36 21.40 12.10
CA ASP A 220 -0.91 21.61 11.92
C ASP A 220 -0.61 22.21 10.54
N GLN A 221 -1.31 21.78 9.48
CA GLN A 221 -1.19 22.39 8.17
C GLN A 221 -1.59 23.87 8.20
N SER A 222 -2.65 24.22 8.89
CA SER A 222 -3.14 25.60 9.04
C SER A 222 -2.18 26.46 9.86
N ASP A 223 -1.55 25.90 10.88
CA ASP A 223 -0.63 26.57 11.82
C ASP A 223 0.80 26.74 11.28
N GLY A 224 1.04 26.47 10.02
CA GLY A 224 2.29 26.72 9.34
C GLY A 224 2.86 25.54 8.57
N GLY A 225 2.32 24.34 8.76
CA GLY A 225 2.69 23.14 8.00
C GLY A 225 2.49 23.28 6.50
N TRP A 226 1.55 24.16 6.08
CA TRP A 226 1.34 24.49 4.67
C TRP A 226 2.62 24.94 3.94
N LYS A 227 3.61 25.49 4.64
CA LYS A 227 4.90 25.88 4.04
C LYS A 227 5.66 24.66 3.55
N SER A 228 5.74 23.63 4.38
CA SER A 228 6.37 22.34 4.02
C SER A 228 5.62 21.65 2.87
N TYR A 229 4.28 21.70 2.90
CA TYR A 229 3.43 21.17 1.83
C TYR A 229 3.65 21.93 0.50
N ARG A 230 3.68 23.27 0.55
CA ARG A 230 3.99 24.11 -0.61
C ARG A 230 5.36 23.78 -1.17
N ASP A 231 6.39 23.69 -0.30
CA ASP A 231 7.76 23.40 -0.73
C ASP A 231 7.87 22.01 -1.37
N TYR A 232 7.11 21.02 -0.87
CA TYR A 232 6.99 19.71 -1.47
C TYR A 232 6.34 19.78 -2.86
N ASN A 233 5.21 20.47 -2.98
CA ASN A 233 4.51 20.63 -4.27
C ASN A 233 5.35 21.39 -5.32
N GLN A 234 6.17 22.33 -4.90
CA GLN A 234 7.03 23.08 -5.82
C GLN A 234 8.25 22.30 -6.29
N ASN A 235 8.81 21.42 -5.44
CA ASN A 235 10.13 20.84 -5.69
C ASN A 235 10.08 19.34 -6.03
N PHE A 236 9.01 18.60 -5.68
CA PHE A 236 8.99 17.15 -5.83
C PHE A 236 7.76 16.64 -6.57
N ALA A 237 6.56 16.91 -6.10
CA ALA A 237 5.34 16.37 -6.69
C ALA A 237 4.14 17.27 -6.43
N SER A 238 3.32 17.51 -7.45
CA SER A 238 2.04 18.21 -7.33
C SER A 238 0.95 17.24 -6.89
N CYS A 239 0.28 17.56 -5.78
CA CYS A 239 -0.75 16.70 -5.19
C CYS A 239 -2.14 17.34 -5.26
N GLU A 240 -3.18 16.51 -5.46
CA GLU A 240 -4.57 16.99 -5.65
C GLU A 240 -5.26 17.44 -4.35
N GLY A 241 -4.79 16.95 -3.19
CA GLY A 241 -5.38 17.19 -1.88
C GLY A 241 -5.93 15.91 -1.24
N ASP A 242 -6.14 15.99 0.07
CA ASP A 242 -6.53 14.85 0.89
C ASP A 242 -8.00 14.44 0.69
N GLN A 243 -8.23 13.15 0.57
CA GLN A 243 -9.55 12.52 0.55
C GLN A 243 -9.62 11.55 1.73
N PHE A 244 -10.51 11.79 2.68
CA PHE A 244 -10.61 10.96 3.88
C PHE A 244 -11.60 9.82 3.71
N MET A 245 -11.15 8.64 4.09
CA MET A 245 -11.89 7.39 4.09
C MET A 245 -12.00 6.84 5.51
N ILE A 246 -13.13 6.20 5.81
CA ILE A 246 -13.26 5.35 7.00
C ILE A 246 -12.74 3.97 6.61
N GLU A 247 -11.70 3.49 7.29
CA GLU A 247 -11.17 2.14 7.11
C GLU A 247 -11.59 1.23 8.25
N LYS A 248 -12.01 0.02 7.89
CA LYS A 248 -12.22 -1.08 8.81
C LYS A 248 -11.32 -2.25 8.45
N VAL A 249 -10.47 -2.67 9.37
CA VAL A 249 -9.65 -3.88 9.22
C VAL A 249 -10.52 -5.10 9.51
N LEU A 250 -10.67 -5.96 8.51
CA LEU A 250 -11.52 -7.15 8.56
C LEU A 250 -10.73 -8.42 8.85
N SER A 251 -9.45 -8.47 8.46
CA SER A 251 -8.53 -9.56 8.76
C SER A 251 -7.10 -9.04 8.84
N ASP A 252 -6.38 -9.46 9.85
CA ASP A 252 -4.95 -9.23 10.00
C ASP A 252 -4.29 -10.52 10.47
N PRO A 253 -3.53 -11.22 9.61
CA PRO A 253 -2.89 -12.49 9.96
C PRO A 253 -1.79 -12.35 11.01
N ASN A 254 -1.34 -11.12 11.32
CA ASN A 254 -0.30 -10.85 12.32
C ASN A 254 -0.87 -10.51 13.71
N ASN A 255 -2.22 -10.44 13.87
CA ASN A 255 -2.94 -10.08 15.10
C ASN A 255 -4.02 -11.10 15.49
#